data_f5d3de42e8c9c9b2f490d62c8d33c65b
#
_entry.id   f5d3de42e8c9c9b2f490d62c8d33c65b
#
_cell.length_a   1.000
_cell.length_b   1.000
_cell.length_c   1.000
_cell.angle_alpha   90.00
_cell.angle_beta   90.00
_cell.angle_gamma   90.00
#
_symmetry.space_group_name_H-M   'P 1'
#
loop_
_entity.id
_entity.type
_entity.pdbx_description
1 polymer ?
#
loop_
_entity_poly.entity_id
_entity_poly.type
_entity_poly.pdbx_seq_one_letter_code
_entity_poly.pdbx_strand_id
1 'polypeptide(L)'
;RLGAYEFIEKPFSKEKILNYVSRGLESATLKKEKDLIENKLFHSFELIGQSPSILKTKKIIEKLSTSESRILISGPTGSGKELVARKIHKNSSRSKEPFVIINAALLKEKTYEKELFGEEFDDGNISFGALERANKGTLLIDEVSEIPNETQANVLRVLIDQKFKRINGSGDIKVNVRLICSSNKDLKNEIQLGNFREDLYHRISVFEIHIDPLNNRISDIPL
;
A
#
# COMPACT_ATOMS: atom_id res chain seq x y z
N ARG A 1 16.92 -1.82 23.67
CA ARG A 1 16.51 -3.25 23.73
C ARG A 1 17.42 -4.02 22.79
N LEU A 2 18.36 -4.79 23.34
CA LEU A 2 19.40 -5.52 22.61
C LEU A 2 18.92 -6.88 22.05
N GLY A 3 17.65 -6.98 21.63
CA GLY A 3 17.14 -8.22 21.02
C GLY A 3 16.62 -9.29 21.99
N ALA A 4 16.57 -9.01 23.29
CA ALA A 4 15.93 -9.90 24.25
C ALA A 4 14.42 -9.89 24.07
N TYR A 5 13.80 -11.09 24.03
CA TYR A 5 12.35 -11.23 23.88
C TYR A 5 11.61 -10.81 25.18
N GLU A 6 12.13 -11.25 26.33
CA GLU A 6 11.54 -10.96 27.64
C GLU A 6 12.63 -10.94 28.73
N PHE A 7 12.33 -10.31 29.85
CA PHE A 7 13.20 -10.19 31.01
C PHE A 7 12.60 -10.93 32.21
N ILE A 8 13.36 -11.77 32.88
CA ILE A 8 12.89 -12.57 34.01
C ILE A 8 13.66 -12.18 35.27
N GLU A 9 12.97 -11.67 36.28
CA GLU A 9 13.54 -11.34 37.58
C GLU A 9 13.60 -12.55 38.50
N LYS A 10 14.65 -12.66 39.30
CA LYS A 10 14.79 -13.67 40.37
C LYS A 10 14.01 -13.25 41.63
N PRO A 11 13.35 -14.18 42.34
CA PRO A 11 13.24 -15.62 42.09
C PRO A 11 12.18 -15.93 41.02
N PHE A 12 12.45 -16.91 40.14
CA PHE A 12 11.53 -17.36 39.11
C PHE A 12 11.00 -18.77 39.35
N SER A 13 9.73 -18.99 39.02
CA SER A 13 9.10 -20.32 39.08
C SER A 13 9.28 -21.03 37.73
N LYS A 14 9.28 -22.38 37.77
CA LYS A 14 9.31 -23.22 36.56
C LYS A 14 8.20 -22.86 35.57
N GLU A 15 7.01 -22.57 36.09
CA GLU A 15 5.84 -22.21 35.28
C GLU A 15 6.03 -20.89 34.54
N LYS A 16 6.59 -19.86 35.20
CA LYS A 16 6.90 -18.59 34.54
C LYS A 16 7.90 -18.76 33.40
N ILE A 17 8.97 -19.53 33.62
CA ILE A 17 9.96 -19.79 32.58
C ILE A 17 9.31 -20.50 31.39
N LEU A 18 8.52 -21.56 31.62
CA LEU A 18 7.84 -22.30 30.57
C LEU A 18 6.89 -21.40 29.75
N ASN A 19 6.15 -20.51 30.41
CA ASN A 19 5.27 -19.58 29.75
C ASN A 19 6.04 -18.58 28.87
N TYR A 20 7.17 -18.03 29.32
CA TYR A 20 7.98 -17.13 28.50
C TYR A 20 8.64 -17.85 27.32
N VAL A 21 9.12 -19.07 27.53
CA VAL A 21 9.70 -19.88 26.46
C VAL A 21 8.64 -20.25 25.43
N SER A 22 7.44 -20.70 25.84
CA SER A 22 6.36 -21.02 24.91
C SER A 22 5.93 -19.83 24.06
N ARG A 23 5.74 -18.65 24.68
CA ARG A 23 5.42 -17.41 23.97
C ARG A 23 6.54 -16.98 23.00
N GLY A 24 7.80 -17.13 23.40
CA GLY A 24 8.94 -16.84 22.54
C GLY A 24 9.00 -17.77 21.33
N LEU A 25 8.77 -19.06 21.52
CA LEU A 25 8.71 -20.05 20.45
C LEU A 25 7.53 -19.80 19.51
N GLU A 26 6.33 -19.52 20.04
CA GLU A 26 5.14 -19.19 19.25
C GLU A 26 5.36 -17.95 18.39
N SER A 27 5.90 -16.89 18.97
CA SER A 27 6.25 -15.65 18.23
C SER A 27 7.29 -15.91 17.14
N ALA A 28 8.30 -16.75 17.41
CA ALA A 28 9.31 -17.11 16.42
C ALA A 28 8.72 -17.97 15.28
N THR A 29 7.78 -18.86 15.60
CA THR A 29 7.08 -19.69 14.61
C THR A 29 6.19 -18.84 13.73
N LEU A 30 5.36 -17.96 14.31
CA LEU A 30 4.52 -17.02 13.57
C LEU A 30 5.34 -16.10 12.65
N LYS A 31 6.50 -15.64 13.11
CA LYS A 31 7.41 -14.85 12.28
C LYS A 31 7.95 -15.67 11.09
N LYS A 32 8.37 -16.92 11.32
CA LYS A 32 8.83 -17.81 10.23
C LYS A 32 7.73 -18.13 9.23
N GLU A 33 6.51 -18.40 9.71
CA GLU A 33 5.36 -18.65 8.84
C GLU A 33 5.01 -17.41 8.01
N LYS A 34 5.01 -16.22 8.62
CA LYS A 34 4.85 -14.95 7.92
C LYS A 34 5.91 -14.79 6.83
N ASP A 35 7.20 -14.98 7.17
CA ASP A 35 8.32 -14.84 6.22
C ASP A 35 8.20 -15.87 5.08
N LEU A 36 7.76 -17.09 5.36
CA LEU A 36 7.52 -18.12 4.34
C LEU A 36 6.36 -17.78 3.41
N ILE A 37 5.26 -17.27 3.95
CA ILE A 37 4.10 -16.83 3.17
C ILE A 37 4.48 -15.61 2.32
N GLU A 38 5.16 -14.64 2.89
CA GLU A 38 5.68 -13.48 2.17
C GLU A 38 6.62 -13.90 1.04
N ASN A 39 7.58 -14.79 1.29
CA ASN A 39 8.48 -15.28 0.25
C ASN A 39 7.76 -16.05 -0.86
N LYS A 40 6.79 -16.92 -0.54
CA LYS A 40 5.97 -17.61 -1.56
C LYS A 40 5.15 -16.61 -2.40
N LEU A 41 4.53 -15.63 -1.77
CA LEU A 41 3.82 -14.56 -2.46
C LEU A 41 4.77 -13.71 -3.32
N PHE A 42 6.00 -13.43 -2.84
CA PHE A 42 6.97 -12.62 -3.58
C PHE A 42 7.55 -13.30 -4.81
N HIS A 43 7.73 -14.63 -4.82
CA HIS A 43 8.13 -15.36 -6.02
C HIS A 43 7.04 -15.37 -7.10
N SER A 44 5.77 -15.25 -6.72
CA SER A 44 4.65 -15.12 -7.68
C SER A 44 4.50 -13.71 -8.28
N PHE A 45 5.27 -12.71 -7.80
CA PHE A 45 5.17 -11.31 -8.24
C PHE A 45 6.41 -10.83 -9.01
N GLU A 46 7.06 -11.68 -9.80
CA GLU A 46 8.11 -11.23 -10.71
C GLU A 46 7.52 -10.54 -11.94
N LEU A 47 8.03 -9.34 -12.25
CA LEU A 47 7.72 -8.67 -13.49
C LEU A 47 8.51 -9.35 -14.63
N ILE A 48 7.88 -10.38 -15.22
CA ILE A 48 8.44 -11.16 -16.31
C ILE A 48 8.31 -10.38 -17.61
N GLY A 49 9.30 -10.47 -18.51
CA GLY A 49 9.29 -9.83 -19.81
C GLY A 49 10.66 -9.31 -20.22
N GLN A 50 10.89 -9.29 -21.53
CA GLN A 50 12.11 -8.82 -22.20
C GLN A 50 11.82 -7.80 -23.30
N SER A 51 10.55 -7.45 -23.54
CA SER A 51 10.19 -6.41 -24.49
C SER A 51 10.80 -5.06 -24.11
N PRO A 52 11.08 -4.18 -25.11
CA PRO A 52 11.63 -2.85 -24.84
C PRO A 52 10.79 -2.04 -23.85
N SER A 53 9.46 -2.18 -23.89
CA SER A 53 8.51 -1.54 -22.98
C SER A 53 8.73 -1.99 -21.53
N ILE A 54 8.77 -3.30 -21.28
CA ILE A 54 9.00 -3.86 -19.94
C ILE A 54 10.41 -3.54 -19.43
N LEU A 55 11.42 -3.59 -20.27
CA LEU A 55 12.78 -3.21 -19.87
C LEU A 55 12.88 -1.73 -19.47
N LYS A 56 12.18 -0.85 -20.19
CA LYS A 56 12.04 0.56 -19.80
C LYS A 56 11.33 0.70 -18.44
N THR A 57 10.23 -0.02 -18.25
CA THR A 57 9.49 -0.04 -16.97
C THR A 57 10.37 -0.53 -15.81
N LYS A 58 11.15 -1.61 -15.99
CA LYS A 58 12.09 -2.11 -14.99
C LYS A 58 13.12 -1.04 -14.57
N LYS A 59 13.72 -0.32 -15.55
CA LYS A 59 14.65 0.78 -15.28
C LYS A 59 14.00 1.94 -14.51
N ILE A 60 12.75 2.26 -14.85
CA ILE A 60 11.98 3.31 -14.13
C ILE A 60 11.70 2.87 -12.69
N ILE A 61 11.30 1.62 -12.48
CA ILE A 61 11.08 1.04 -11.15
C ILE A 61 12.34 1.18 -10.29
N GLU A 62 13.51 0.81 -10.81
CA GLU A 62 14.77 0.93 -10.07
C GLU A 62 15.03 2.36 -9.60
N LYS A 63 14.85 3.35 -10.50
CA LYS A 63 15.04 4.76 -10.17
C LYS A 63 14.03 5.28 -9.15
N LEU A 64 12.75 4.94 -9.33
CA LEU A 64 11.69 5.43 -8.46
C LEU A 64 11.65 4.73 -7.11
N SER A 65 12.20 3.53 -7.00
CA SER A 65 12.23 2.79 -5.72
C SER A 65 13.03 3.52 -4.64
N THR A 66 14.06 4.25 -5.01
CA THR A 66 14.89 5.04 -4.07
C THR A 66 14.26 6.40 -3.71
N SER A 67 13.20 6.82 -4.39
CA SER A 67 12.50 8.08 -4.16
C SER A 67 11.30 7.87 -3.24
N GLU A 68 11.00 8.84 -2.39
CA GLU A 68 9.77 8.91 -1.58
C GLU A 68 8.60 9.56 -2.33
N SER A 69 8.79 9.86 -3.61
CA SER A 69 7.78 10.52 -4.43
C SER A 69 6.54 9.65 -4.65
N ARG A 70 5.41 10.33 -4.87
CA ARG A 70 4.15 9.69 -5.25
C ARG A 70 4.22 9.26 -6.70
N ILE A 71 3.58 8.13 -7.01
CA ILE A 71 3.63 7.51 -8.33
C ILE A 71 2.22 7.18 -8.78
N LEU A 72 1.89 7.58 -9.99
CA LEU A 72 0.69 7.15 -10.69
C LEU A 72 1.06 6.09 -11.74
N ILE A 73 0.43 4.93 -11.66
CA ILE A 73 0.62 3.83 -12.62
C ILE A 73 -0.63 3.72 -13.48
N SER A 74 -0.49 3.99 -14.77
CA SER A 74 -1.58 3.89 -15.73
C SER A 74 -1.44 2.65 -16.63
N GLY A 75 -2.55 2.14 -17.12
CA GLY A 75 -2.59 1.02 -18.04
C GLY A 75 -3.87 0.21 -17.92
N PRO A 76 -4.21 -0.60 -18.92
CA PRO A 76 -5.44 -1.37 -18.93
C PRO A 76 -5.48 -2.39 -17.80
N THR A 77 -6.69 -2.87 -17.49
CA THR A 77 -6.89 -3.95 -16.52
C THR A 77 -6.08 -5.17 -16.91
N GLY A 78 -5.43 -5.83 -15.94
CA GLY A 78 -4.57 -7.00 -16.21
C GLY A 78 -3.17 -6.67 -16.73
N SER A 79 -2.80 -5.41 -16.94
CA SER A 79 -1.46 -5.04 -17.46
C SER A 79 -0.31 -5.26 -16.47
N GLY A 80 -0.61 -5.46 -15.17
CA GLY A 80 0.39 -5.68 -14.12
C GLY A 80 0.69 -4.45 -13.26
N LYS A 81 -0.24 -3.48 -13.16
CA LYS A 81 -0.09 -2.26 -12.36
C LYS A 81 0.27 -2.56 -10.89
N GLU A 82 -0.43 -3.51 -10.27
CA GLU A 82 -0.15 -3.94 -8.90
C GLU A 82 1.25 -4.56 -8.75
N LEU A 83 1.69 -5.38 -9.71
CA LEU A 83 3.03 -5.96 -9.72
C LEU A 83 4.12 -4.89 -9.70
N VAL A 84 3.96 -3.84 -10.51
CA VAL A 84 4.87 -2.70 -10.54
C VAL A 84 4.90 -1.97 -9.21
N ALA A 85 3.73 -1.71 -8.59
CA ALA A 85 3.65 -1.07 -7.28
C ALA A 85 4.34 -1.90 -6.18
N ARG A 86 4.12 -3.21 -6.15
CA ARG A 86 4.79 -4.14 -5.22
C ARG A 86 6.32 -4.16 -5.42
N LYS A 87 6.78 -4.15 -6.68
CA LYS A 87 8.20 -4.12 -7.01
C LYS A 87 8.86 -2.82 -6.57
N ILE A 88 8.18 -1.68 -6.74
CA ILE A 88 8.65 -0.37 -6.26
C ILE A 88 8.78 -0.39 -4.73
N HIS A 89 7.78 -0.88 -4.01
CA HIS A 89 7.83 -0.99 -2.55
C HIS A 89 8.97 -1.91 -2.09
N LYS A 90 9.08 -3.11 -2.68
CA LYS A 90 10.11 -4.11 -2.32
C LYS A 90 11.54 -3.57 -2.48
N ASN A 91 11.77 -2.75 -3.49
CA ASN A 91 13.09 -2.18 -3.77
C ASN A 91 13.34 -0.83 -3.06
N SER A 92 12.38 -0.36 -2.22
CA SER A 92 12.46 0.93 -1.53
C SER A 92 13.09 0.83 -0.14
N SER A 93 13.38 1.98 0.46
CA SER A 93 13.77 2.10 1.88
C SER A 93 12.71 1.54 2.83
N ARG A 94 11.44 1.47 2.39
CA ARG A 94 10.27 0.98 3.14
C ARG A 94 9.97 -0.50 2.91
N SER A 95 10.87 -1.27 2.32
CA SER A 95 10.64 -2.67 1.94
C SER A 95 10.31 -3.62 3.10
N LYS A 96 10.64 -3.24 4.34
CA LYS A 96 10.34 -3.97 5.58
C LYS A 96 9.08 -3.47 6.29
N GLU A 97 8.53 -2.36 5.82
CA GLU A 97 7.35 -1.72 6.38
C GLU A 97 6.08 -2.22 5.69
N PRO A 98 4.89 -1.94 6.23
CA PRO A 98 3.64 -2.42 5.64
C PRO A 98 3.44 -1.97 4.19
N PHE A 99 2.93 -2.90 3.34
CA PHE A 99 2.38 -2.60 2.03
C PHE A 99 0.89 -2.89 2.05
N VAL A 100 0.09 -1.83 2.09
CA VAL A 100 -1.37 -1.93 2.17
C VAL A 100 -1.97 -1.60 0.81
N ILE A 101 -2.97 -2.38 0.39
CA ILE A 101 -3.68 -2.19 -0.87
C ILE A 101 -5.14 -1.90 -0.56
N ILE A 102 -5.67 -0.87 -1.21
CA ILE A 102 -7.10 -0.64 -1.35
C ILE A 102 -7.43 -0.69 -2.84
N ASN A 103 -8.37 -1.54 -3.22
CA ASN A 103 -8.93 -1.50 -4.56
C ASN A 103 -10.24 -0.70 -4.52
N ALA A 104 -10.19 0.51 -5.08
CA ALA A 104 -11.33 1.43 -5.06
C ALA A 104 -12.53 0.88 -5.84
N ALA A 105 -12.33 0.14 -6.93
CA ALA A 105 -13.42 -0.43 -7.71
C ALA A 105 -14.25 -1.49 -6.96
N LEU A 106 -13.71 -2.08 -5.89
CA LEU A 106 -14.39 -3.10 -5.08
C LEU A 106 -15.15 -2.51 -3.89
N LEU A 107 -14.94 -1.25 -3.55
CA LEU A 107 -15.58 -0.60 -2.42
C LEU A 107 -16.95 -0.03 -2.81
N LYS A 108 -17.89 -0.13 -1.87
CA LYS A 108 -19.18 0.57 -2.00
C LYS A 108 -18.99 2.05 -1.59
N GLU A 109 -19.71 2.95 -2.23
CA GLU A 109 -19.60 4.39 -2.03
C GLU A 109 -19.57 4.81 -0.54
N LYS A 110 -20.44 4.24 0.27
CA LYS A 110 -20.51 4.53 1.72
C LYS A 110 -19.38 3.92 2.57
N THR A 111 -18.51 3.09 1.99
CA THR A 111 -17.44 2.39 2.72
C THR A 111 -16.05 2.92 2.44
N TYR A 112 -15.88 3.78 1.42
CA TYR A 112 -14.56 4.35 1.07
C TYR A 112 -13.88 5.03 2.24
N GLU A 113 -14.59 5.92 2.92
CA GLU A 113 -14.02 6.68 4.01
C GLU A 113 -13.66 5.79 5.20
N LYS A 114 -14.51 4.82 5.53
CA LYS A 114 -14.24 3.86 6.60
C LYS A 114 -13.00 3.03 6.32
N GLU A 115 -12.85 2.55 5.09
CA GLU A 115 -11.69 1.75 4.68
C GLU A 115 -10.39 2.58 4.65
N LEU A 116 -10.46 3.85 4.25
CA LEU A 116 -9.29 4.73 4.17
C LEU A 116 -8.89 5.29 5.53
N PHE A 117 -9.86 5.86 6.27
CA PHE A 117 -9.61 6.66 7.47
C PHE A 117 -9.87 5.88 8.77
N GLY A 118 -10.64 4.80 8.72
CA GLY A 118 -11.09 4.07 9.90
C GLY A 118 -12.26 4.74 10.61
N GLU A 119 -12.71 4.13 11.69
CA GLU A 119 -13.89 4.57 12.43
C GLU A 119 -13.68 4.38 13.95
N GLU A 120 -14.18 5.31 14.74
CA GLU A 120 -14.29 5.18 16.18
C GLU A 120 -15.76 4.89 16.54
N PHE A 121 -15.99 3.84 17.32
CA PHE A 121 -17.33 3.44 17.73
C PHE A 121 -17.65 4.00 19.13
N ASP A 122 -18.96 4.17 19.41
CA ASP A 122 -19.43 4.71 20.69
C ASP A 122 -19.04 3.84 21.90
N ASP A 123 -18.77 2.57 21.70
CA ASP A 123 -18.29 1.61 22.72
C ASP A 123 -16.76 1.71 22.99
N GLY A 124 -16.08 2.65 22.35
CA GLY A 124 -14.64 2.85 22.45
C GLY A 124 -13.79 1.92 21.58
N ASN A 125 -14.41 1.04 20.80
CA ASN A 125 -13.69 0.22 19.81
C ASN A 125 -13.22 1.09 18.64
N ILE A 126 -12.11 0.69 18.03
CA ILE A 126 -11.49 1.39 16.89
C ILE A 126 -11.29 0.43 15.74
N SER A 127 -11.79 0.81 14.56
CA SER A 127 -11.43 0.17 13.30
C SER A 127 -10.35 1.00 12.60
N PHE A 128 -9.16 0.44 12.46
CA PHE A 128 -8.04 1.12 11.80
C PHE A 128 -8.22 1.17 10.29
N GLY A 129 -8.15 2.37 9.71
CA GLY A 129 -8.17 2.59 8.27
C GLY A 129 -6.85 2.19 7.59
N ALA A 130 -6.87 2.13 6.26
CA ALA A 130 -5.69 1.77 5.47
C ALA A 130 -4.53 2.76 5.63
N LEU A 131 -4.80 4.03 5.83
CA LEU A 131 -3.78 5.05 6.09
C LEU A 131 -3.00 4.77 7.38
N GLU A 132 -3.68 4.33 8.43
CA GLU A 132 -3.01 3.94 9.69
C GLU A 132 -2.26 2.61 9.53
N ARG A 133 -2.89 1.63 8.88
CA ARG A 133 -2.25 0.32 8.61
C ARG A 133 -1.00 0.45 7.76
N ALA A 134 -0.96 1.44 6.84
CA ALA A 134 0.17 1.73 5.96
C ALA A 134 1.20 2.69 6.59
N ASN A 135 1.03 3.11 7.85
CA ASN A 135 1.93 4.08 8.48
C ASN A 135 3.39 3.60 8.47
N LYS A 136 4.31 4.48 8.08
CA LYS A 136 5.73 4.27 7.76
C LYS A 136 5.99 3.43 6.50
N GLY A 137 4.96 2.80 5.94
CA GLY A 137 5.00 1.94 4.77
C GLY A 137 4.51 2.61 3.49
N THR A 138 3.87 1.81 2.65
CA THR A 138 3.33 2.23 1.34
C THR A 138 1.85 1.85 1.25
N LEU A 139 1.02 2.79 0.80
CA LEU A 139 -0.37 2.56 0.44
C LEU A 139 -0.51 2.55 -1.08
N LEU A 140 -1.02 1.47 -1.64
CA LEU A 140 -1.50 1.41 -3.02
C LEU A 140 -3.01 1.64 -3.04
N ILE A 141 -3.43 2.69 -3.75
CA ILE A 141 -4.83 2.87 -4.11
C ILE A 141 -4.99 2.43 -5.56
N ASP A 142 -5.52 1.22 -5.74
CA ASP A 142 -5.79 0.65 -7.06
C ASP A 142 -7.13 1.15 -7.59
N GLU A 143 -7.15 1.50 -8.88
CA GLU A 143 -8.29 2.12 -9.59
C GLU A 143 -8.77 3.42 -8.92
N VAL A 144 -7.83 4.36 -8.69
CA VAL A 144 -8.08 5.64 -8.00
C VAL A 144 -9.16 6.49 -8.65
N SER A 145 -9.45 6.29 -9.94
CA SER A 145 -10.55 6.92 -10.67
C SER A 145 -11.95 6.59 -10.14
N GLU A 146 -12.07 5.49 -9.38
CA GLU A 146 -13.36 5.06 -8.83
C GLU A 146 -13.70 5.70 -7.47
N ILE A 147 -12.79 6.51 -6.91
CA ILE A 147 -13.02 7.20 -5.64
C ILE A 147 -14.04 8.34 -5.84
N PRO A 148 -15.10 8.42 -5.03
CA PRO A 148 -16.07 9.52 -5.07
C PRO A 148 -15.42 10.89 -4.84
N ASN A 149 -15.93 11.95 -5.49
CA ASN A 149 -15.36 13.30 -5.43
C ASN A 149 -15.20 13.85 -3.99
N GLU A 150 -16.10 13.50 -3.08
CA GLU A 150 -16.02 13.88 -1.67
C GLU A 150 -14.81 13.24 -0.99
N THR A 151 -14.64 11.93 -1.18
CA THR A 151 -13.49 11.20 -0.65
C THR A 151 -12.17 11.66 -1.28
N GLN A 152 -12.17 12.03 -2.59
CA GLN A 152 -11.00 12.61 -3.24
C GLN A 152 -10.52 13.88 -2.53
N ALA A 153 -11.43 14.75 -2.07
CA ALA A 153 -11.07 15.95 -1.31
C ALA A 153 -10.41 15.61 0.04
N ASN A 154 -10.92 14.59 0.73
CA ASN A 154 -10.36 14.13 2.01
C ASN A 154 -8.98 13.47 1.82
N VAL A 155 -8.80 12.67 0.77
CA VAL A 155 -7.48 12.11 0.39
C VAL A 155 -6.48 13.22 0.10
N LEU A 156 -6.86 14.24 -0.68
CA LEU A 156 -6.00 15.39 -0.96
C LEU A 156 -5.55 16.09 0.32
N ARG A 157 -6.48 16.34 1.26
CA ARG A 157 -6.14 16.96 2.55
C ARG A 157 -5.08 16.15 3.31
N VAL A 158 -5.24 14.83 3.38
CA VAL A 158 -4.23 13.97 4.03
C VAL A 158 -2.87 14.05 3.35
N LEU A 159 -2.84 14.14 2.01
CA LEU A 159 -1.59 14.26 1.26
C LEU A 159 -0.87 15.60 1.48
N ILE A 160 -1.59 16.64 1.90
CA ILE A 160 -1.04 17.94 2.22
C ILE A 160 -0.60 18.01 3.68
N ASP A 161 -1.50 17.63 4.60
CA ASP A 161 -1.36 17.87 6.03
C ASP A 161 -0.63 16.73 6.76
N GLN A 162 -0.53 15.54 6.14
CA GLN A 162 0.01 14.31 6.74
C GLN A 162 -0.73 13.90 8.02
N LYS A 163 -1.99 14.29 8.12
CA LYS A 163 -2.87 13.99 9.23
C LYS A 163 -4.34 13.91 8.79
N PHE A 164 -5.13 13.17 9.53
CA PHE A 164 -6.56 13.04 9.32
C PHE A 164 -7.27 12.71 10.64
N LYS A 165 -8.59 12.63 10.60
CA LYS A 165 -9.43 12.11 11.70
C LYS A 165 -10.15 10.87 11.24
N ARG A 166 -10.34 9.90 12.13
CA ARG A 166 -11.25 8.77 11.88
C ARG A 166 -12.69 9.27 11.79
N ILE A 167 -13.52 8.50 11.13
CA ILE A 167 -14.96 8.75 11.15
C ILE A 167 -15.43 8.67 12.62
N ASN A 168 -16.28 9.59 13.02
CA ASN A 168 -16.75 9.77 14.39
C ASN A 168 -15.64 10.09 15.42
N GLY A 169 -14.37 10.16 15.00
CA GLY A 169 -13.25 10.49 15.87
C GLY A 169 -12.97 11.99 15.97
N SER A 170 -12.49 12.46 17.12
CA SER A 170 -12.11 13.86 17.35
C SER A 170 -10.62 14.11 17.23
N GLY A 171 -9.79 13.07 17.41
CA GLY A 171 -8.33 13.16 17.46
C GLY A 171 -7.66 13.25 16.10
N ASP A 172 -6.65 14.12 15.96
CA ASP A 172 -5.78 14.17 14.78
C ASP A 172 -4.79 13.01 14.79
N ILE A 173 -4.78 12.20 13.73
CA ILE A 173 -3.88 11.08 13.53
C ILE A 173 -2.82 11.47 12.51
N LYS A 174 -1.56 11.45 12.93
CA LYS A 174 -0.42 11.72 12.05
C LYS A 174 0.07 10.43 11.42
N VAL A 175 0.30 10.46 10.11
CA VAL A 175 0.79 9.32 9.34
C VAL A 175 1.93 9.74 8.40
N ASN A 176 2.84 8.82 8.18
CA ASN A 176 3.91 8.95 7.18
C ASN A 176 3.75 7.80 6.19
N VAL A 177 3.01 8.04 5.11
CA VAL A 177 2.67 7.03 4.12
C VAL A 177 3.20 7.44 2.75
N ARG A 178 3.93 6.53 2.09
CA ARG A 178 4.24 6.67 0.67
C ARG A 178 3.03 6.23 -0.13
N LEU A 179 2.51 7.10 -1.00
CA LEU A 179 1.35 6.79 -1.82
C LEU A 179 1.77 6.35 -3.23
N ILE A 180 1.20 5.25 -3.69
CA ILE A 180 1.18 4.81 -5.08
C ILE A 180 -0.30 4.70 -5.49
N CYS A 181 -0.65 5.23 -6.66
CA CYS A 181 -1.99 5.11 -7.23
C CYS A 181 -1.92 4.36 -8.55
N SER A 182 -2.99 3.63 -8.88
CA SER A 182 -3.15 3.06 -10.22
C SER A 182 -4.49 3.45 -10.83
N SER A 183 -4.57 3.49 -12.15
CA SER A 183 -5.80 3.74 -12.89
C SER A 183 -5.78 3.02 -14.24
N ASN A 184 -6.93 2.46 -14.63
CA ASN A 184 -7.18 1.96 -15.98
C ASN A 184 -7.84 3.02 -16.87
N LYS A 185 -8.38 4.11 -16.28
CA LYS A 185 -8.97 5.24 -16.99
C LYS A 185 -7.93 6.34 -17.20
N ASP A 186 -8.11 7.11 -18.25
CA ASP A 186 -7.37 8.37 -18.44
C ASP A 186 -7.90 9.42 -17.46
N LEU A 187 -7.13 9.70 -16.41
CA LEU A 187 -7.52 10.67 -15.39
C LEU A 187 -7.68 12.10 -15.94
N LYS A 188 -6.98 12.45 -17.01
CA LYS A 188 -7.16 13.76 -17.65
C LYS A 188 -8.53 13.89 -18.29
N ASN A 189 -9.00 12.81 -18.91
CA ASN A 189 -10.36 12.75 -19.43
C ASN A 189 -11.39 12.75 -18.30
N GLU A 190 -11.15 12.02 -17.20
CA GLU A 190 -12.03 12.03 -16.03
C GLU A 190 -12.13 13.42 -15.36
N ILE A 191 -11.05 14.24 -15.40
CA ILE A 191 -11.07 15.63 -14.96
C ILE A 191 -11.99 16.46 -15.84
N GLN A 192 -11.91 16.32 -17.17
CA GLN A 192 -12.79 17.05 -18.10
C GLN A 192 -14.27 16.70 -17.92
N LEU A 193 -14.55 15.44 -17.56
CA LEU A 193 -15.91 14.96 -17.25
C LEU A 193 -16.40 15.35 -15.85
N GLY A 194 -15.55 15.94 -15.01
CA GLY A 194 -15.89 16.32 -13.63
C GLY A 194 -15.89 15.14 -12.63
N ASN A 195 -15.43 13.96 -13.04
CA ASN A 195 -15.38 12.76 -12.20
C ASN A 195 -14.12 12.70 -11.33
N PHE A 196 -13.07 13.44 -11.68
CA PHE A 196 -11.81 13.46 -10.94
C PHE A 196 -11.32 14.89 -10.72
N ARG A 197 -10.78 15.16 -9.54
CA ARG A 197 -10.28 16.50 -9.19
C ARG A 197 -8.89 16.73 -9.76
N GLU A 198 -8.70 17.88 -10.41
CA GLU A 198 -7.43 18.29 -11.00
C GLU A 198 -6.35 18.50 -9.93
N ASP A 199 -6.70 19.07 -8.78
CA ASP A 199 -5.77 19.31 -7.67
C ASP A 199 -5.23 17.99 -7.08
N LEU A 200 -6.08 16.97 -6.95
CA LEU A 200 -5.67 15.61 -6.54
C LEU A 200 -4.77 14.97 -7.59
N TYR A 201 -5.13 15.07 -8.89
CA TYR A 201 -4.32 14.53 -9.97
C TYR A 201 -2.87 15.05 -9.90
N HIS A 202 -2.68 16.37 -9.84
CA HIS A 202 -1.34 16.96 -9.73
C HIS A 202 -0.59 16.54 -8.46
N ARG A 203 -1.31 16.15 -7.42
CA ARG A 203 -0.69 15.71 -6.17
C ARG A 203 -0.27 14.26 -6.20
N ILE A 204 -0.95 13.37 -6.92
CA ILE A 204 -0.62 11.94 -7.02
C ILE A 204 0.26 11.61 -8.21
N SER A 205 0.26 12.40 -9.28
CA SER A 205 1.00 12.17 -10.54
C SER A 205 2.35 12.87 -10.59
N VAL A 206 3.12 12.84 -9.49
CA VAL A 206 4.48 13.40 -9.47
C VAL A 206 5.39 12.64 -10.43
N PHE A 207 5.26 11.32 -10.46
CA PHE A 207 5.83 10.46 -11.50
C PHE A 207 4.74 9.57 -12.07
N GLU A 208 4.77 9.42 -13.40
CA GLU A 208 3.84 8.57 -14.11
C GLU A 208 4.56 7.37 -14.74
N ILE A 209 3.99 6.18 -14.59
CA ILE A 209 4.43 4.96 -15.24
C ILE A 209 3.25 4.44 -16.07
N HIS A 210 3.43 4.37 -17.37
CA HIS A 210 2.46 3.72 -18.24
C HIS A 210 2.87 2.28 -18.51
N ILE A 211 1.93 1.33 -18.36
CA ILE A 211 2.16 -0.09 -18.64
C ILE A 211 1.32 -0.49 -19.84
N ASP A 212 2.01 -0.88 -20.92
CA ASP A 212 1.35 -1.37 -22.11
C ASP A 212 0.60 -2.68 -21.87
N PRO A 213 -0.53 -2.90 -22.53
CA PRO A 213 -1.21 -4.19 -22.49
C PRO A 213 -0.35 -5.29 -23.12
N LEU A 214 -0.64 -6.54 -22.76
CA LEU A 214 0.15 -7.69 -23.20
C LEU A 214 0.16 -7.89 -24.74
N ASN A 215 -0.94 -7.52 -25.42
CA ASN A 215 -1.02 -7.55 -26.87
C ASN A 215 -0.04 -6.61 -27.59
N ASN A 216 0.42 -5.53 -26.94
CA ASN A 216 1.45 -4.62 -27.47
C ASN A 216 2.88 -5.08 -27.14
N ARG A 217 3.01 -6.19 -26.39
CA ARG A 217 4.30 -6.79 -26.00
C ARG A 217 4.26 -8.32 -26.16
N ILE A 218 3.84 -8.76 -27.32
CA ILE A 218 3.63 -10.19 -27.67
C ILE A 218 4.86 -11.05 -27.38
N SER A 219 6.08 -10.49 -27.51
CA SER A 219 7.34 -11.18 -27.19
C SER A 219 7.46 -11.60 -25.72
N ASP A 220 6.65 -11.06 -24.83
CA ASP A 220 6.66 -11.41 -23.40
C ASP A 220 5.69 -12.57 -23.06
N ILE A 221 4.81 -12.97 -24.01
CA ILE A 221 3.80 -14.02 -23.77
C ILE A 221 4.40 -15.42 -23.56
N PRO A 222 5.48 -15.83 -24.28
CA PRO A 222 6.05 -17.17 -24.11
C PRO A 222 6.91 -17.35 -22.85
N LEU A 223 7.15 -16.28 -22.08
CA LEU A 223 8.00 -16.27 -20.88
C LEU A 223 7.20 -16.56 -19.62
#